data_1e8c58868e4060e18075dde7617ddee1
#
_entry.id   1e8c58868e4060e18075dde7617ddee1
#
_cell.length_a   1.000
_cell.length_b   1.000
_cell.length_c   1.000
_cell.angle_alpha   90.00
_cell.angle_beta   90.00
_cell.angle_gamma   90.00
#
_symmetry.space_group_name_H-M   'P 1'
#
loop_
_entity.id
_entity.type
_entity.pdbx_description
1 polymer ?
#
loop_
_entity_poly.entity_id
_entity_poly.type
_entity_poly.pdbx_seq_one_letter_code
_entity_poly.pdbx_strand_id
1 'polypeptide(L)'
;DIPVLKVRMDDAEGVEVSLIEEKGQPIESLADRIAGRCPLEDVVNPTTGEVIAKKNEEISDAQAEEIQKYYDKLKVRSILTCHSAHGVCAKCYGRNLATGRHVEIGEAVGIIAAQSIGEPGTQLTMRTFHTGGVASAEDITQGLPRVEELFEARKPKGNAIISRIDGTVSITSAE
;
A
#
# COMPACT_ATOMS: atom_id res chain seq x y z
N ASP A 1 -8.20 6.91 16.41
CA ASP A 1 -8.88 7.20 15.15
C ASP A 1 -7.90 7.84 14.15
N ILE A 2 -7.98 7.46 12.88
CA ILE A 2 -7.14 8.00 11.81
C ILE A 2 -8.08 8.66 10.79
N PRO A 3 -8.39 9.96 10.97
CA PRO A 3 -9.26 10.67 10.04
C PRO A 3 -8.49 11.09 8.77
N VAL A 4 -9.24 11.33 7.71
CA VAL A 4 -8.72 12.05 6.54
C VAL A 4 -8.59 13.52 6.88
N LEU A 5 -7.40 14.04 6.71
CA LEU A 5 -7.08 15.44 6.97
C LEU A 5 -7.00 16.25 5.68
N LYS A 6 -6.65 17.52 5.87
CA LYS A 6 -6.45 18.51 4.82
C LYS A 6 -5.48 18.00 3.72
N VAL A 7 -5.76 18.34 2.49
CA VAL A 7 -4.88 18.04 1.36
C VAL A 7 -3.52 18.70 1.56
N ARG A 8 -2.44 17.91 1.44
CA ARG A 8 -1.07 18.41 1.32
C ARG A 8 -0.59 18.21 -0.11
N MET A 9 -0.04 19.26 -0.70
CA MET A 9 0.45 19.25 -2.09
C MET A 9 1.95 18.99 -2.19
N ASP A 10 2.65 19.15 -1.09
CA ASP A 10 4.10 19.07 -0.94
C ASP A 10 4.52 17.76 -0.26
N ASP A 11 5.72 17.30 -0.55
CA ASP A 11 6.51 16.29 0.17
C ASP A 11 5.85 14.91 0.41
N ALA A 12 5.31 14.30 -0.63
CA ALA A 12 5.04 12.88 -0.60
C ALA A 12 6.20 12.12 -1.30
N GLU A 13 6.81 11.17 -0.62
CA GLU A 13 7.80 10.28 -1.22
C GLU A 13 7.16 9.28 -2.18
N GLY A 14 5.94 8.87 -1.88
CA GLY A 14 5.17 7.90 -2.65
C GLY A 14 5.73 6.49 -2.60
N VAL A 15 5.04 5.59 -3.28
CA VAL A 15 5.41 4.19 -3.42
C VAL A 15 5.43 3.85 -4.91
N GLU A 16 6.47 3.14 -5.35
CA GLU A 16 6.51 2.57 -6.68
C GLU A 16 5.61 1.35 -6.73
N VAL A 17 4.67 1.33 -7.65
CA VAL A 17 3.76 0.21 -7.90
C VAL A 17 4.00 -0.37 -9.29
N SER A 18 3.93 -1.69 -9.38
CA SER A 18 4.09 -2.45 -10.61
C SER A 18 3.05 -3.56 -10.67
N LEU A 19 2.94 -4.24 -11.79
CA LEU A 19 2.20 -5.49 -11.94
C LEU A 19 2.61 -6.49 -10.84
N ILE A 20 1.64 -7.20 -10.26
CA ILE A 20 1.90 -8.32 -9.36
C ILE A 20 1.72 -9.63 -10.12
N GLU A 21 2.78 -10.42 -10.13
CA GLU A 21 2.77 -11.76 -10.71
C GLU A 21 3.07 -12.82 -9.65
N GLU A 22 2.38 -13.94 -9.73
CA GLU A 22 2.73 -15.14 -8.97
C GLU A 22 2.88 -16.33 -9.94
N LYS A 23 4.07 -16.95 -9.91
CA LYS A 23 4.40 -18.08 -10.78
C LYS A 23 4.20 -17.82 -12.28
N GLY A 24 4.42 -16.58 -12.72
CA GLY A 24 4.26 -16.15 -14.11
C GLY A 24 2.82 -15.88 -14.55
N GLN A 25 1.87 -15.85 -13.61
CA GLN A 25 0.51 -15.41 -13.87
C GLN A 25 0.26 -14.05 -13.22
N PRO A 26 -0.27 -13.07 -13.97
CA PRO A 26 -0.62 -11.78 -13.40
C PRO A 26 -1.81 -11.94 -12.44
N ILE A 27 -1.62 -11.53 -11.19
CA ILE A 27 -2.67 -11.53 -10.16
C ILE A 27 -3.41 -10.20 -10.20
N GLU A 28 -2.67 -9.10 -10.28
CA GLU A 28 -3.23 -7.75 -10.27
C GLU A 28 -2.49 -6.88 -11.27
N SER A 29 -3.25 -6.27 -12.19
CA SER A 29 -2.69 -5.43 -13.24
C SER A 29 -2.15 -4.10 -12.68
N LEU A 30 -1.25 -3.44 -13.42
CA LEU A 30 -0.82 -2.10 -13.03
C LEU A 30 -2.01 -1.14 -13.01
N ALA A 31 -2.94 -1.25 -13.97
CA ALA A 31 -4.13 -0.39 -14.04
C ALA A 31 -4.97 -0.48 -12.77
N ASP A 32 -5.27 -1.70 -12.28
CA ASP A 32 -6.04 -1.91 -11.04
C ASP A 32 -5.37 -1.29 -9.82
N ARG A 33 -4.04 -1.30 -9.80
CA ARG A 33 -3.24 -0.78 -8.68
C ARG A 33 -3.11 0.74 -8.65
N ILE A 34 -3.19 1.42 -9.80
CA ILE A 34 -3.03 2.87 -9.90
C ILE A 34 -4.37 3.61 -10.02
N ALA A 35 -5.44 2.94 -10.42
CA ALA A 35 -6.78 3.53 -10.51
C ALA A 35 -7.22 4.12 -9.16
N GLY A 36 -7.69 5.36 -9.16
CA GLY A 36 -8.11 6.07 -7.96
C GLY A 36 -6.95 6.60 -7.09
N ARG A 37 -5.69 6.44 -7.50
CA ARG A 37 -4.52 7.01 -6.83
C ARG A 37 -4.04 8.28 -7.52
N CYS A 38 -3.23 9.06 -6.81
CA CYS A 38 -2.64 10.28 -7.35
C CYS A 38 -1.16 10.04 -7.68
N PRO A 39 -0.71 10.34 -8.92
CA PRO A 39 0.69 10.21 -9.27
C PRO A 39 1.52 11.33 -8.63
N LEU A 40 2.82 11.09 -8.44
CA LEU A 40 3.77 12.07 -7.90
C LEU A 40 4.28 13.06 -8.95
N GLU A 41 4.25 12.66 -10.20
CA GLU A 41 4.70 13.44 -11.36
C GLU A 41 3.66 13.36 -12.46
N ASP A 42 3.76 14.27 -13.43
CA ASP A 42 2.91 14.19 -14.62
C ASP A 42 3.25 12.92 -15.41
N VAL A 43 2.23 12.14 -15.72
CA VAL A 43 2.38 10.92 -16.53
C VAL A 43 2.12 11.30 -17.97
N VAL A 44 3.14 11.17 -18.81
CA VAL A 44 3.12 11.63 -20.20
C VAL A 44 3.12 10.44 -21.14
N ASN A 45 2.32 10.47 -22.19
CA ASN A 45 2.38 9.48 -23.26
C ASN A 45 3.74 9.57 -23.99
N PRO A 46 4.58 8.52 -23.96
CA PRO A 46 5.92 8.58 -24.56
C PRO A 46 5.91 8.73 -26.08
N THR A 47 4.77 8.44 -26.73
CA THR A 47 4.66 8.51 -28.19
C THR A 47 4.14 9.86 -28.66
N THR A 48 3.15 10.43 -27.96
CA THR A 48 2.48 11.67 -28.38
C THR A 48 3.00 12.90 -27.60
N GLY A 49 3.59 12.71 -26.44
CA GLY A 49 4.00 13.79 -25.54
C GLY A 49 2.83 14.43 -24.76
N GLU A 50 1.63 13.90 -24.89
CA GLU A 50 0.46 14.40 -24.17
C GLU A 50 0.44 13.89 -22.72
N VAL A 51 -0.03 14.73 -21.80
CA VAL A 51 -0.18 14.38 -20.39
C VAL A 51 -1.44 13.53 -20.23
N ILE A 52 -1.27 12.26 -19.85
CA ILE A 52 -2.36 11.32 -19.56
C ILE A 52 -2.95 11.62 -18.19
N ALA A 53 -2.10 11.78 -17.18
CA ALA A 53 -2.51 12.11 -15.82
C ALA A 53 -1.59 13.16 -15.23
N LYS A 54 -2.17 14.17 -14.56
CA LYS A 54 -1.39 15.24 -13.92
C LYS A 54 -0.99 14.86 -12.50
N LYS A 55 0.14 15.39 -12.09
CA LYS A 55 0.63 15.31 -10.72
C LYS A 55 -0.45 15.68 -9.71
N ASN A 56 -0.63 14.83 -8.68
CA ASN A 56 -1.59 15.03 -7.59
C ASN A 56 -3.08 15.05 -8.01
N GLU A 57 -3.41 14.71 -9.24
CA GLU A 57 -4.79 14.45 -9.66
C GLU A 57 -5.10 12.96 -9.61
N GLU A 58 -6.35 12.61 -9.36
CA GLU A 58 -6.76 11.20 -9.30
C GLU A 58 -6.73 10.58 -10.70
N ILE A 59 -6.09 9.43 -10.82
CA ILE A 59 -6.08 8.63 -12.06
C ILE A 59 -7.43 7.93 -12.20
N SER A 60 -8.15 8.24 -13.26
CA SER A 60 -9.38 7.51 -13.62
C SER A 60 -9.08 6.12 -14.18
N ASP A 61 -10.08 5.26 -14.21
CA ASP A 61 -9.93 3.88 -14.71
C ASP A 61 -9.47 3.87 -16.19
N ALA A 62 -10.02 4.75 -17.01
CA ALA A 62 -9.61 4.88 -18.42
C ALA A 62 -8.16 5.35 -18.59
N GLN A 63 -7.70 6.29 -17.76
CA GLN A 63 -6.31 6.74 -17.75
C GLN A 63 -5.37 5.63 -17.24
N ALA A 64 -5.80 4.84 -16.27
CA ALA A 64 -5.02 3.72 -15.74
C ALA A 64 -4.78 2.65 -16.82
N GLU A 65 -5.82 2.30 -17.58
CA GLU A 65 -5.70 1.38 -18.72
C GLU A 65 -4.79 1.92 -19.83
N GLU A 66 -4.79 3.22 -20.05
CA GLU A 66 -3.90 3.85 -21.02
C GLU A 66 -2.44 3.84 -20.52
N ILE A 67 -2.21 4.20 -19.27
CA ILE A 67 -0.87 4.22 -18.64
C ILE A 67 -0.23 2.84 -18.68
N GLN A 68 -0.98 1.78 -18.39
CA GLN A 68 -0.48 0.41 -18.41
C GLN A 68 0.11 -0.03 -19.76
N LYS A 69 -0.30 0.60 -20.86
CA LYS A 69 0.25 0.27 -22.20
C LYS A 69 1.68 0.75 -22.41
N TYR A 70 2.11 1.75 -21.64
CA TYR A 70 3.40 2.41 -21.81
C TYR A 70 4.34 2.27 -20.62
N TYR A 71 3.80 1.96 -19.45
CA TYR A 71 4.54 1.91 -18.19
C TYR A 71 4.35 0.57 -17.49
N ASP A 72 5.46 -0.04 -17.07
CA ASP A 72 5.46 -1.24 -16.23
C ASP A 72 5.37 -0.90 -14.74
N LYS A 73 5.78 0.32 -14.38
CA LYS A 73 5.85 0.84 -13.01
C LYS A 73 5.43 2.29 -12.97
N LEU A 74 4.78 2.68 -11.88
CA LEU A 74 4.41 4.08 -11.64
C LEU A 74 4.61 4.42 -10.16
N LYS A 75 5.12 5.63 -9.91
CA LYS A 75 5.25 6.15 -8.55
C LYS A 75 4.00 6.96 -8.18
N VAL A 76 3.27 6.46 -7.18
CA VAL A 76 2.00 7.05 -6.73
C VAL A 76 2.06 7.44 -5.26
N ARG A 77 1.22 8.38 -4.85
CA ARG A 77 1.04 8.75 -3.45
C ARG A 77 0.47 7.58 -2.67
N SER A 78 0.91 7.42 -1.42
CA SER A 78 0.46 6.36 -0.53
C SER A 78 0.28 6.88 0.90
N ILE A 79 -0.62 6.24 1.64
CA ILE A 79 -0.77 6.48 3.07
C ILE A 79 0.48 6.07 3.86
N LEU A 80 1.24 5.09 3.36
CA LEU A 80 2.45 4.58 4.00
C LEU A 80 3.59 5.59 4.05
N THR A 81 3.63 6.49 3.06
CA THR A 81 4.63 7.55 2.94
C THR A 81 4.02 8.94 3.17
N CYS A 82 2.86 9.00 3.81
CA CYS A 82 2.19 10.26 4.11
C CYS A 82 2.85 10.96 5.30
N HIS A 83 3.33 12.18 5.12
CA HIS A 83 3.98 12.98 6.16
C HIS A 83 2.99 13.78 7.02
N SER A 84 1.72 13.38 7.07
CA SER A 84 0.73 14.00 7.94
C SER A 84 1.01 13.61 9.39
N ALA A 85 1.13 14.59 10.29
CA ALA A 85 1.44 14.32 11.70
C ALA A 85 0.30 13.56 12.40
N HIS A 86 -0.94 13.83 12.02
CA HIS A 86 -2.12 13.14 12.52
C HIS A 86 -3.04 12.81 11.35
N GLY A 87 -3.52 11.56 11.30
CA GLY A 87 -4.37 11.12 10.21
C GLY A 87 -3.63 10.97 8.88
N VAL A 88 -4.35 11.01 7.78
CA VAL A 88 -3.84 10.86 6.41
C VAL A 88 -4.29 12.00 5.50
N CYS A 89 -3.48 12.33 4.50
CA CYS A 89 -3.85 13.29 3.49
C CYS A 89 -4.83 12.66 2.48
N ALA A 90 -5.85 13.41 2.05
CA ALA A 90 -6.84 12.94 1.07
C ALA A 90 -6.18 12.47 -0.25
N LYS A 91 -5.16 13.18 -0.74
CA LYS A 91 -4.42 12.77 -1.95
C LYS A 91 -3.57 11.51 -1.76
N CYS A 92 -3.06 11.26 -0.55
CA CYS A 92 -2.33 10.03 -0.24
C CYS A 92 -3.27 8.83 -0.07
N TYR A 93 -4.50 9.08 0.40
CA TYR A 93 -5.53 8.05 0.49
C TYR A 93 -6.12 7.74 -0.90
N GLY A 94 -6.53 8.77 -1.65
CA GLY A 94 -7.10 8.64 -2.98
C GLY A 94 -8.61 8.40 -2.96
N ARG A 95 -9.07 7.42 -3.75
CA ARG A 95 -10.48 7.09 -3.94
C ARG A 95 -11.05 6.33 -2.74
N ASN A 96 -12.23 6.72 -2.30
CA ASN A 96 -13.04 5.92 -1.38
C ASN A 96 -13.71 4.78 -2.17
N LEU A 97 -13.40 3.54 -1.83
CA LEU A 97 -13.88 2.36 -2.56
C LEU A 97 -15.39 2.14 -2.42
N ALA A 98 -16.02 2.64 -1.36
CA ALA A 98 -17.47 2.48 -1.15
C ALA A 98 -18.29 3.41 -2.04
N THR A 99 -17.80 4.64 -2.27
CA THR A 99 -18.51 5.67 -3.05
C THR A 99 -18.00 5.81 -4.48
N GLY A 100 -16.80 5.29 -4.78
CA GLY A 100 -16.11 5.46 -6.06
C GLY A 100 -15.62 6.89 -6.32
N ARG A 101 -15.71 7.78 -5.33
CA ARG A 101 -15.29 9.17 -5.41
C ARG A 101 -14.03 9.42 -4.60
N HIS A 102 -13.39 10.54 -4.84
CA HIS A 102 -12.29 10.98 -3.99
C HIS A 102 -12.75 11.10 -2.53
N VAL A 103 -11.90 10.65 -1.59
CA VAL A 103 -12.24 10.63 -0.16
C VAL A 103 -12.50 12.04 0.37
N GLU A 104 -13.51 12.18 1.21
CA GLU A 104 -13.85 13.45 1.87
C GLU A 104 -13.03 13.67 3.13
N ILE A 105 -12.80 14.95 3.46
CA ILE A 105 -12.09 15.34 4.68
C ILE A 105 -12.97 15.01 5.89
N GLY A 106 -12.41 14.37 6.90
CA GLY A 106 -13.10 13.97 8.12
C GLY A 106 -13.58 12.53 8.14
N GLU A 107 -13.42 11.79 7.02
CA GLU A 107 -13.77 10.36 6.97
C GLU A 107 -12.87 9.52 7.87
N ALA A 108 -13.47 8.63 8.68
CA ALA A 108 -12.77 7.81 9.66
C ALA A 108 -12.16 6.57 9.03
N VAL A 109 -11.15 6.77 8.15
CA VAL A 109 -10.54 5.70 7.35
C VAL A 109 -9.81 4.65 8.18
N GLY A 110 -9.32 5.02 9.37
CA GLY A 110 -8.69 4.07 10.30
C GLY A 110 -9.70 3.06 10.85
N ILE A 111 -10.92 3.50 11.17
CA ILE A 111 -12.00 2.61 11.61
C ILE A 111 -12.42 1.67 10.48
N ILE A 112 -12.55 2.19 9.26
CA ILE A 112 -12.88 1.38 8.08
C ILE A 112 -11.82 0.29 7.86
N ALA A 113 -10.53 0.65 7.94
CA ALA A 113 -9.45 -0.32 7.83
C ALA A 113 -9.47 -1.35 8.96
N ALA A 114 -9.67 -0.93 10.21
CA ALA A 114 -9.73 -1.82 11.36
C ALA A 114 -10.89 -2.82 11.26
N GLN A 115 -12.05 -2.39 10.82
CA GLN A 115 -13.20 -3.25 10.61
C GLN A 115 -12.97 -4.25 9.47
N SER A 116 -12.40 -3.79 8.35
CA SER A 116 -12.09 -4.63 7.19
C SER A 116 -11.05 -5.71 7.49
N ILE A 117 -10.12 -5.45 8.42
CA ILE A 117 -9.13 -6.43 8.87
C ILE A 117 -9.71 -7.32 9.97
N GLY A 118 -10.47 -6.75 10.90
CA GLY A 118 -10.97 -7.45 12.09
C GLY A 118 -12.11 -8.44 11.79
N GLU A 119 -12.97 -8.14 10.84
CA GLU A 119 -14.07 -9.05 10.47
C GLU A 119 -13.55 -10.42 9.97
N PRO A 120 -12.71 -10.50 8.92
CA PRO A 120 -12.18 -11.79 8.48
C PRO A 120 -11.19 -12.41 9.48
N GLY A 121 -10.57 -11.60 10.35
CA GLY A 121 -9.69 -12.08 11.42
C GLY A 121 -10.37 -13.08 12.34
N THR A 122 -11.64 -12.86 12.69
CA THR A 122 -12.43 -13.79 13.51
C THR A 122 -12.69 -15.12 12.80
N GLN A 123 -12.86 -15.11 11.49
CA GLN A 123 -13.05 -16.33 10.69
C GLN A 123 -11.74 -17.12 10.54
N LEU A 124 -10.61 -16.45 10.46
CA LEU A 124 -9.28 -17.07 10.41
C LEU A 124 -8.94 -17.82 11.70
N THR A 125 -9.33 -17.31 12.88
CA THR A 125 -9.16 -18.01 14.16
C THR A 125 -9.90 -19.35 14.19
N MET A 126 -11.11 -19.42 13.67
CA MET A 126 -11.88 -20.66 13.59
C MET A 126 -11.24 -21.71 12.67
N ARG A 127 -10.49 -21.28 11.66
CA ARG A 127 -9.80 -22.19 10.71
C ARG A 127 -8.43 -22.65 11.21
N THR A 128 -7.70 -21.84 11.94
CA THR A 128 -6.34 -22.19 12.43
C THR A 128 -6.34 -23.21 13.56
N PHE A 129 -7.44 -23.34 14.33
CA PHE A 129 -7.57 -24.40 15.34
C PHE A 129 -7.68 -25.81 14.75
N HIS A 130 -8.00 -25.94 13.47
CA HIS A 130 -8.14 -27.23 12.79
C HIS A 130 -6.93 -27.67 11.96
N THR A 131 -5.98 -26.80 11.72
CA THR A 131 -4.72 -27.13 11.05
C THR A 131 -3.60 -27.29 12.08
N GLY A 132 -3.55 -28.43 12.75
CA GLY A 132 -2.42 -28.87 13.55
C GLY A 132 -1.22 -29.20 12.64
N GLY A 133 -0.74 -28.24 11.89
CA GLY A 133 0.50 -28.34 11.13
C GLY A 133 1.68 -27.92 11.99
N VAL A 134 2.76 -28.70 11.96
CA VAL A 134 4.04 -28.39 12.59
C VAL A 134 4.52 -27.08 11.96
N ALA A 135 4.52 -25.99 12.74
CA ALA A 135 5.12 -24.74 12.35
C ALA A 135 6.63 -24.99 12.17
N SER A 136 7.15 -24.75 10.96
CA SER A 136 8.57 -24.78 10.75
C SER A 136 9.24 -23.61 11.50
N ALA A 137 10.50 -23.79 11.93
CA ALA A 137 11.22 -22.77 12.71
C ALA A 137 11.38 -21.43 11.96
N GLU A 138 11.07 -21.42 10.66
CA GLU A 138 11.07 -20.25 9.78
C GLU A 138 9.71 -19.55 9.68
N ASP A 139 8.65 -20.14 10.24
CA ASP A 139 7.33 -19.53 10.28
C ASP A 139 7.27 -18.43 11.35
N ILE A 140 7.82 -17.33 10.98
CA ILE A 140 7.59 -16.02 11.58
C ILE A 140 6.08 -15.80 11.52
N THR A 141 5.47 -15.58 12.67
CA THR A 141 4.03 -15.37 12.90
C THR A 141 3.25 -14.90 11.67
N GLN A 142 2.48 -15.79 11.07
CA GLN A 142 1.60 -15.49 9.94
C GLN A 142 0.13 -15.51 10.41
N GLY A 143 -0.73 -14.88 9.64
CA GLY A 143 -2.16 -14.83 9.93
C GLY A 143 -2.53 -13.95 11.12
N LEU A 144 -3.51 -14.41 11.92
CA LEU A 144 -4.08 -13.61 13.01
C LEU A 144 -3.07 -13.21 14.09
N PRO A 145 -2.12 -14.07 14.55
CA PRO A 145 -1.09 -13.64 15.50
C PRO A 145 -0.24 -12.48 15.00
N ARG A 146 0.01 -12.40 13.70
CA ARG A 146 0.74 -11.27 13.10
C ARG A 146 -0.10 -9.99 13.10
N VAL A 147 -1.40 -10.11 12.85
CA VAL A 147 -2.32 -8.98 12.94
C VAL A 147 -2.36 -8.43 14.37
N GLU A 148 -2.43 -9.29 15.38
CA GLU A 148 -2.36 -8.89 16.80
C GLU A 148 -1.05 -8.17 17.13
N GLU A 149 0.11 -8.71 16.71
CA GLU A 149 1.41 -8.07 16.92
C GLU A 149 1.45 -6.65 16.35
N LEU A 150 0.89 -6.44 15.16
CA LEU A 150 0.86 -5.14 14.50
C LEU A 150 -0.08 -4.15 15.21
N PHE A 151 -1.30 -4.58 15.57
CA PHE A 151 -2.25 -3.70 16.25
C PHE A 151 -1.85 -3.34 17.67
N GLU A 152 -1.24 -4.27 18.39
CA GLU A 152 -0.76 -4.04 19.75
C GLU A 152 0.64 -3.41 19.80
N ALA A 153 1.26 -3.19 18.64
CA ALA A 153 2.63 -2.70 18.51
C ALA A 153 3.64 -3.54 19.34
N ARG A 154 3.39 -4.85 19.44
CA ARG A 154 4.30 -5.77 20.14
C ARG A 154 5.62 -5.89 19.38
N LYS A 155 6.69 -6.14 20.15
CA LYS A 155 7.99 -6.45 19.55
C LYS A 155 7.88 -7.77 18.78
N PRO A 156 8.14 -7.78 17.46
CA PRO A 156 8.02 -9.00 16.66
C PRO A 156 9.05 -10.06 17.07
N LYS A 157 8.70 -11.33 16.91
CA LYS A 157 9.60 -12.46 17.23
C LYS A 157 10.85 -12.46 16.33
N GLY A 158 10.67 -12.10 15.04
CA GLY A 158 11.76 -11.90 14.10
C GLY A 158 12.02 -10.41 13.88
N ASN A 159 12.96 -9.82 14.60
CA ASN A 159 13.32 -8.42 14.41
C ASN A 159 14.29 -8.27 13.26
N ALA A 160 14.02 -7.31 12.38
CA ALA A 160 15.01 -6.83 11.42
C ALA A 160 16.17 -6.12 12.17
N ILE A 161 17.38 -6.29 11.65
CA ILE A 161 18.53 -5.50 12.08
C ILE A 161 18.45 -4.15 11.37
N ILE A 162 18.29 -3.09 12.14
CA ILE A 162 18.13 -1.72 11.60
C ILE A 162 19.42 -0.95 11.89
N SER A 163 20.02 -0.36 10.86
CA SER A 163 21.09 0.60 11.02
C SER A 163 20.57 1.90 11.64
N ARG A 164 21.35 2.49 12.55
CA ARG A 164 21.07 3.81 13.15
C ARG A 164 21.76 4.95 12.41
N ILE A 165 22.55 4.62 11.40
CA ILE A 165 23.33 5.56 10.61
C ILE A 165 23.13 5.27 9.12
N ASP A 166 23.25 6.28 8.30
CA ASP A 166 23.26 6.12 6.85
C ASP A 166 24.55 5.45 6.39
N GLY A 167 24.46 4.58 5.40
CA GLY A 167 25.63 3.86 4.91
C GLY A 167 25.31 2.86 3.81
N THR A 168 26.36 2.29 3.22
CA THR A 168 26.23 1.23 2.21
C THR A 168 26.34 -0.13 2.89
N VAL A 169 25.34 -0.98 2.67
CA VAL A 169 25.34 -2.35 3.20
C VAL A 169 26.14 -3.27 2.28
N SER A 170 27.08 -4.02 2.86
CA SER A 170 27.82 -5.08 2.17
C SER A 170 27.58 -6.40 2.90
N ILE A 171 27.06 -7.39 2.19
CA ILE A 171 26.82 -8.73 2.74
C ILE A 171 27.83 -9.69 2.11
N THR A 172 28.68 -10.26 2.93
CA THR A 172 29.60 -11.33 2.53
C THR A 172 29.15 -12.63 3.19
N SER A 173 28.92 -13.67 2.40
CA SER A 173 28.73 -15.01 2.93
C SER A 173 30.08 -15.51 3.48
N ALA A 174 30.12 -15.84 4.75
CA ALA A 174 31.23 -16.63 5.31
C ALA A 174 31.00 -18.10 4.91
N GLU A 175 31.95 -18.71 4.24
CA GLU A 175 32.01 -20.16 4.00
C GLU A 175 32.33 -20.90 5.32
#